data_37bdf54a24c917643b3741d52ce65de8
#
_entry.id   37bdf54a24c917643b3741d52ce65de8
#
_cell.length_a   1.000
_cell.length_b   1.000
_cell.length_c   1.000
_cell.angle_alpha   90.00
_cell.angle_beta   90.00
_cell.angle_gamma   90.00
#
_symmetry.space_group_name_H-M   'P 1'
#
loop_
_entity.id
_entity.type
_entity.pdbx_description
1 polymer ?
#
loop_
_entity_poly.entity_id
_entity_poly.type
_entity_poly.pdbx_seq_one_letter_code
_entity_poly.pdbx_strand_id
1 'polypeptide(L)'
;MIRTQIVLNNQNIQFEGIQQNWEHPLGKFSLHKRPIESGYILSLDVKPSRSLQFQEVICTIPVALEESDQIFCNGFQSWSESRTFQQSEYIPNLKWFAKPFMKNYGDYHFKQIKRKKGFLHSWTYTYTTKKNQELFFVGSLSEKKAFTLFQWNIKKKELQIHIDVAERQIETPIEIFSLWIAEGEEHQLFDTWGQLQGISLPPQATVTGWTSWYNFYTDINEEKLLNALQQLQATFPSAHYFQIDDGYQKAVGDWWRIDTKKFPNGLVNLQKQIKDNDYQAGIWLAPFICEPKSDLYQNQSDWLLKDKKGKFVKAGYAPHWSGHFYAIDFYQEAFQEYLAKVLHFFTEEMGFKLLKLDFIYAVCLFPRKDKSRAEILVDAIQFIKTHAPKAKLLACGAPLGPLFGLVDYCRIGADIHLKWEHLLLKFFRNRERVSTAAALTSILARHHLNNRFFRNDPDVFILRSDNHQLTFQQQSTILKLATLSGNLVFNSDEMSKYSPESKILFEWFLRWKDSYIKSVRTIEKDFYHIEFEHEQQSFDAYANLTSQYKKLPKYSKIAPYETIVY
;
A
#
# COMPACT_ATOMS: atom_id res chain seq x y z
N MET A 1 9.87 27.90 -15.91
CA MET A 1 9.72 27.23 -17.21
C MET A 1 9.80 25.73 -17.00
N ILE A 2 8.96 24.92 -17.65
CA ILE A 2 9.01 23.45 -17.58
C ILE A 2 10.24 22.97 -18.37
N ARG A 3 10.97 22.02 -17.78
CA ARG A 3 12.15 21.41 -18.41
C ARG A 3 11.98 19.89 -18.45
N THR A 4 12.24 19.28 -19.58
CA THR A 4 12.18 17.81 -19.73
C THR A 4 13.56 17.30 -20.14
N GLN A 5 14.05 16.32 -19.41
CA GLN A 5 15.30 15.61 -19.71
C GLN A 5 14.97 14.14 -19.99
N ILE A 6 15.49 13.61 -21.08
CA ILE A 6 15.31 12.22 -21.47
C ILE A 6 16.69 11.63 -21.80
N VAL A 7 17.04 10.52 -21.20
CA VAL A 7 18.23 9.74 -21.54
C VAL A 7 17.78 8.51 -22.31
N LEU A 8 18.16 8.47 -23.59
CA LEU A 8 17.81 7.42 -24.55
C LEU A 8 19.07 6.93 -25.27
N ASN A 9 19.26 5.62 -25.38
CA ASN A 9 20.39 5.02 -26.10
C ASN A 9 21.74 5.67 -25.72
N ASN A 10 21.95 6.00 -24.43
CA ASN A 10 23.09 6.73 -23.87
C ASN A 10 23.23 8.21 -24.36
N GLN A 11 22.22 8.78 -24.99
CA GLN A 11 22.16 10.19 -25.36
C GLN A 11 21.26 10.95 -24.38
N ASN A 12 21.72 12.14 -23.97
CA ASN A 12 20.94 13.03 -23.09
C ASN A 12 20.30 14.12 -23.96
N ILE A 13 18.97 14.13 -23.98
CA ILE A 13 18.17 15.09 -24.74
C ILE A 13 17.44 15.98 -23.71
N GLN A 14 17.51 17.29 -23.91
CA GLN A 14 16.86 18.26 -23.01
C GLN A 14 15.98 19.20 -23.81
N PHE A 15 14.80 19.47 -23.29
CA PHE A 15 13.82 20.37 -23.89
C PHE A 15 13.35 21.37 -22.83
N GLU A 16 13.03 22.59 -23.28
CA GLU A 16 12.41 23.62 -22.48
C GLU A 16 11.11 24.12 -23.13
N GLY A 17 10.09 24.37 -22.32
CA GLY A 17 8.80 24.88 -22.78
C GLY A 17 7.67 23.84 -22.79
N ILE A 18 6.50 24.27 -23.25
CA ILE A 18 5.25 23.52 -23.31
C ILE A 18 4.75 23.57 -24.77
N GLN A 19 4.01 22.54 -25.20
CA GLN A 19 3.36 22.46 -26.51
C GLN A 19 4.33 22.54 -27.70
N GLN A 20 5.58 22.18 -27.51
CA GLN A 20 6.54 22.12 -28.59
C GLN A 20 6.74 20.69 -29.06
N ASN A 21 6.73 20.52 -30.38
CA ASN A 21 7.19 19.29 -31.01
C ASN A 21 8.69 19.42 -31.22
N TRP A 22 9.46 18.56 -30.59
CA TRP A 22 10.91 18.51 -30.80
C TRP A 22 11.23 17.35 -31.73
N GLU A 23 11.82 17.69 -32.87
CA GLU A 23 12.35 16.69 -33.82
C GLU A 23 13.81 16.39 -33.47
N HIS A 24 14.13 15.13 -33.35
CA HIS A 24 15.46 14.63 -33.05
C HIS A 24 15.73 13.38 -33.92
N PRO A 25 16.98 13.06 -34.31
CA PRO A 25 17.27 11.85 -35.10
C PRO A 25 16.74 10.54 -34.49
N LEU A 26 16.49 10.50 -33.19
CA LEU A 26 15.90 9.36 -32.50
C LEU A 26 14.36 9.29 -32.60
N GLY A 27 13.69 10.39 -32.90
CA GLY A 27 12.25 10.47 -32.99
C GLY A 27 11.68 11.84 -32.70
N LYS A 28 10.35 11.93 -32.68
CA LYS A 28 9.61 13.13 -32.32
C LYS A 28 9.14 13.05 -30.90
N PHE A 29 9.35 14.11 -30.14
CA PHE A 29 8.94 14.25 -28.72
C PHE A 29 7.95 15.41 -28.61
N SER A 30 6.85 15.21 -27.89
CA SER A 30 5.80 16.22 -27.78
C SER A 30 5.34 16.33 -26.32
N LEU A 31 5.60 17.49 -25.68
CA LEU A 31 5.08 17.79 -24.35
C LEU A 31 3.80 18.63 -24.48
N HIS A 32 2.70 18.07 -24.03
CA HIS A 32 1.38 18.69 -24.12
C HIS A 32 0.94 19.19 -22.75
N LYS A 33 0.38 20.41 -22.73
CA LYS A 33 -0.37 20.94 -21.60
C LYS A 33 -1.80 21.15 -22.05
N ARG A 34 -2.71 20.30 -21.60
CA ARG A 34 -4.14 20.37 -21.93
C ARG A 34 -4.92 20.91 -20.74
N PRO A 35 -5.52 22.10 -20.82
CA PRO A 35 -6.39 22.62 -19.76
C PRO A 35 -7.65 21.74 -19.64
N ILE A 36 -8.12 21.57 -18.42
CA ILE A 36 -9.41 20.97 -18.06
C ILE A 36 -10.05 21.84 -16.97
N GLU A 37 -11.33 21.63 -16.65
CA GLU A 37 -12.10 22.48 -15.74
C GLU A 37 -11.39 22.74 -14.40
N SER A 38 -10.72 21.75 -13.85
CA SER A 38 -10.06 21.81 -12.52
C SER A 38 -8.54 21.74 -12.61
N GLY A 39 -7.89 22.44 -13.54
CA GLY A 39 -6.44 22.45 -13.69
C GLY A 39 -5.97 22.10 -15.08
N TYR A 40 -4.93 21.26 -15.21
CA TYR A 40 -4.45 20.83 -16.51
C TYR A 40 -3.79 19.46 -16.46
N ILE A 41 -3.80 18.79 -17.62
CA ILE A 41 -3.05 17.55 -17.83
C ILE A 41 -1.74 17.88 -18.57
N LEU A 42 -0.62 17.41 -18.02
CA LEU A 42 0.70 17.46 -18.62
C LEU A 42 1.09 16.06 -19.08
N SER A 43 1.33 15.86 -20.37
CA SER A 43 1.72 14.54 -20.91
C SER A 43 2.89 14.64 -21.88
N LEU A 44 3.67 13.56 -21.97
CA LEU A 44 4.79 13.41 -22.89
C LEU A 44 4.52 12.25 -23.84
N ASP A 45 4.43 12.56 -25.13
CA ASP A 45 4.35 11.59 -26.22
C ASP A 45 5.69 11.43 -26.91
N VAL A 46 6.04 10.20 -27.25
CA VAL A 46 7.24 9.86 -28.02
C VAL A 46 6.85 9.03 -29.23
N LYS A 47 7.24 9.51 -30.43
CA LYS A 47 7.14 8.77 -31.69
C LYS A 47 8.56 8.42 -32.13
N PRO A 48 9.00 7.16 -31.94
CA PRO A 48 10.36 6.75 -32.24
C PRO A 48 10.58 6.68 -33.76
N SER A 49 11.79 7.07 -34.23
CA SER A 49 12.24 6.85 -35.63
C SER A 49 12.95 5.49 -35.80
N ARG A 50 13.36 4.89 -34.71
CA ARG A 50 13.98 3.55 -34.57
C ARG A 50 13.74 3.01 -33.19
N SER A 51 14.14 1.77 -32.90
CA SER A 51 14.05 1.21 -31.54
C SER A 51 14.81 2.09 -30.52
N LEU A 52 14.12 2.52 -29.47
CA LEU A 52 14.64 3.37 -28.39
C LEU A 52 14.67 2.61 -27.08
N GLN A 53 15.81 2.64 -26.40
CA GLN A 53 15.93 2.13 -25.03
C GLN A 53 15.97 3.30 -24.05
N PHE A 54 14.97 3.40 -23.19
CA PHE A 54 14.92 4.41 -22.14
C PHE A 54 15.87 4.08 -20.99
N GLN A 55 16.54 5.11 -20.47
CA GLN A 55 17.35 5.05 -19.27
C GLN A 55 16.79 5.95 -18.18
N GLU A 56 16.33 7.14 -18.54
CA GLU A 56 15.76 8.09 -17.60
C GLU A 56 14.80 9.06 -18.32
N VAL A 57 13.71 9.41 -17.65
CA VAL A 57 12.82 10.50 -18.05
C VAL A 57 12.54 11.36 -16.82
N ILE A 58 12.88 12.65 -16.90
CA ILE A 58 12.66 13.62 -15.82
C ILE A 58 11.95 14.84 -16.41
N CYS A 59 10.80 15.19 -15.85
CA CYS A 59 10.13 16.46 -16.07
C CYS A 59 10.28 17.33 -14.83
N THR A 60 10.71 18.59 -14.99
CA THR A 60 10.87 19.53 -13.88
C THR A 60 9.92 20.70 -14.05
N ILE A 61 9.07 20.93 -13.08
CA ILE A 61 8.14 22.05 -13.04
C ILE A 61 8.49 23.02 -11.91
N PRO A 62 8.40 24.34 -12.13
CA PRO A 62 8.49 25.31 -11.04
C PRO A 62 7.24 25.22 -10.19
N VAL A 63 7.39 25.42 -8.89
CA VAL A 63 6.29 25.37 -7.93
C VAL A 63 6.34 26.59 -6.99
N ALA A 64 5.18 27.13 -6.66
CA ALA A 64 5.07 28.19 -5.65
C ALA A 64 5.05 27.54 -4.26
N LEU A 65 6.16 27.66 -3.51
CA LEU A 65 6.26 27.20 -2.13
C LEU A 65 6.42 28.38 -1.18
N GLU A 66 5.54 28.48 -0.19
CA GLU A 66 5.67 29.34 0.97
C GLU A 66 6.34 28.56 2.12
N GLU A 67 6.99 29.26 3.06
CA GLU A 67 7.68 28.60 4.20
C GLU A 67 6.74 27.79 5.08
N SER A 68 5.48 28.19 5.15
CA SER A 68 4.44 27.51 5.94
C SER A 68 3.86 26.27 5.28
N ASP A 69 4.08 26.06 3.98
CA ASP A 69 3.50 24.96 3.24
C ASP A 69 4.07 23.62 3.71
N GLN A 70 3.19 22.68 3.97
CA GLN A 70 3.53 21.31 4.28
C GLN A 70 3.46 20.47 3.00
N ILE A 71 4.33 19.47 2.88
CA ILE A 71 4.43 18.62 1.70
C ILE A 71 4.03 17.19 2.05
N PHE A 72 3.03 16.67 1.37
CA PHE A 72 2.63 15.28 1.48
C PHE A 72 3.57 14.38 0.68
N CYS A 73 4.04 13.31 1.35
CA CYS A 73 4.91 12.31 0.77
C CYS A 73 4.29 10.91 0.92
N ASN A 74 3.75 10.38 -0.17
CA ASN A 74 3.31 9.00 -0.25
C ASN A 74 4.52 8.07 -0.40
N GLY A 75 4.56 6.99 0.36
CA GLY A 75 5.60 5.96 0.25
C GLY A 75 5.43 5.09 -0.99
N PHE A 76 6.48 4.34 -1.34
CA PHE A 76 6.55 3.52 -2.56
C PHE A 76 5.46 2.43 -2.62
N GLN A 77 5.19 1.80 -1.50
CA GLN A 77 4.25 0.70 -1.43
C GLN A 77 3.37 0.80 -0.16
N SER A 78 2.39 -0.08 -0.01
CA SER A 78 1.38 -0.01 1.04
C SER A 78 1.94 0.07 2.47
N TRP A 79 3.02 -0.62 2.78
CA TRP A 79 3.66 -0.58 4.10
C TRP A 79 4.53 0.66 4.33
N SER A 80 4.97 1.35 3.26
CA SER A 80 5.86 2.50 3.40
C SER A 80 5.17 3.64 4.13
N GLU A 81 5.78 4.11 5.22
CA GLU A 81 5.30 5.24 6.00
C GLU A 81 5.03 6.45 5.11
N SER A 82 3.81 6.96 5.19
CA SER A 82 3.32 8.10 4.43
C SER A 82 2.77 9.15 5.38
N ARG A 83 3.09 10.41 5.13
CA ARG A 83 2.62 11.55 5.92
C ARG A 83 2.94 12.88 5.27
N THR A 84 2.42 13.93 5.86
CA THR A 84 2.81 15.30 5.57
C THR A 84 4.11 15.66 6.30
N PHE A 85 5.02 16.34 5.60
CA PHE A 85 6.33 16.76 6.08
C PHE A 85 6.46 18.27 6.10
N GLN A 86 7.18 18.80 7.09
CA GLN A 86 7.67 20.16 7.07
C GLN A 86 8.84 20.27 6.08
N GLN A 87 9.03 21.45 5.46
CA GLN A 87 10.09 21.67 4.48
C GLN A 87 11.51 21.50 5.05
N SER A 88 11.67 21.64 6.36
CA SER A 88 12.93 21.42 7.08
C SER A 88 13.27 19.93 7.29
N GLU A 89 12.32 19.04 7.10
CA GLU A 89 12.50 17.59 7.26
C GLU A 89 13.10 16.95 6.00
N TYR A 90 13.44 15.69 6.09
CA TYR A 90 13.84 14.85 4.96
C TYR A 90 13.56 13.38 5.26
N ILE A 91 13.48 12.56 4.22
CA ILE A 91 13.25 11.12 4.33
C ILE A 91 14.60 10.39 4.27
N PRO A 92 15.08 9.82 5.39
CA PRO A 92 16.40 9.20 5.45
C PRO A 92 16.45 7.86 4.69
N ASN A 93 17.66 7.42 4.32
CA ASN A 93 17.91 6.07 3.82
C ASN A 93 18.01 5.08 4.99
N LEU A 94 17.83 3.79 4.70
CA LEU A 94 18.22 2.71 5.60
C LEU A 94 19.68 2.88 6.04
N LYS A 95 19.97 2.49 7.27
CA LYS A 95 21.35 2.34 7.69
C LYS A 95 22.05 1.26 6.85
N TRP A 96 23.32 1.46 6.55
CA TRP A 96 24.05 0.63 5.58
C TRP A 96 24.03 -0.86 5.92
N PHE A 97 24.10 -1.25 7.19
CA PHE A 97 24.08 -2.63 7.65
C PHE A 97 22.69 -3.29 7.57
N ALA A 98 21.60 -2.52 7.50
CA ALA A 98 20.24 -3.03 7.33
C ALA A 98 19.88 -3.29 5.84
N LYS A 99 20.60 -2.65 4.91
CA LYS A 99 20.33 -2.78 3.47
C LYS A 99 20.33 -4.21 2.92
N PRO A 100 21.25 -5.12 3.33
CA PRO A 100 21.25 -6.50 2.84
C PRO A 100 19.95 -7.26 3.10
N PHE A 101 19.21 -6.87 4.13
CA PHE A 101 17.98 -7.53 4.59
C PHE A 101 16.71 -6.82 4.12
N MET A 102 16.73 -5.47 3.99
CA MET A 102 15.51 -4.67 3.93
C MET A 102 15.41 -3.77 2.69
N LYS A 103 16.44 -3.67 1.84
CA LYS A 103 16.46 -2.67 0.76
C LYS A 103 15.33 -2.83 -0.27
N ASN A 104 14.80 -4.04 -0.43
CA ASN A 104 13.78 -4.36 -1.42
C ASN A 104 12.34 -4.21 -0.90
N TYR A 105 12.15 -4.06 0.42
CA TYR A 105 10.82 -3.78 0.98
C TYR A 105 10.29 -2.41 0.57
N GLY A 106 11.16 -1.43 0.32
CA GLY A 106 10.79 -0.07 -0.06
C GLY A 106 11.64 0.47 -1.22
N ASP A 107 11.70 1.77 -1.30
CA ASP A 107 12.38 2.52 -2.38
C ASP A 107 13.89 2.73 -2.16
N TYR A 108 14.51 1.98 -1.28
CA TYR A 108 15.91 2.16 -0.90
C TYR A 108 16.92 1.79 -1.98
N HIS A 109 16.48 1.05 -2.99
CA HIS A 109 17.30 0.66 -4.14
C HIS A 109 17.25 1.67 -5.30
N PHE A 110 16.33 2.64 -5.27
CA PHE A 110 16.25 3.71 -6.28
C PHE A 110 17.33 4.78 -6.03
N LYS A 111 18.35 4.76 -6.88
CA LYS A 111 19.55 5.63 -6.73
C LYS A 111 19.28 7.12 -7.00
N GLN A 112 18.28 7.44 -7.81
CA GLN A 112 17.91 8.81 -8.18
C GLN A 112 17.31 9.60 -7.00
N ILE A 113 16.87 8.96 -5.94
CA ILE A 113 16.27 9.63 -4.78
C ILE A 113 17.32 10.33 -3.93
N LYS A 114 17.19 11.65 -3.80
CA LYS A 114 18.05 12.49 -2.95
C LYS A 114 17.52 12.51 -1.51
N ARG A 115 18.17 11.76 -0.61
CA ARG A 115 17.76 11.59 0.79
C ARG A 115 18.57 12.49 1.75
N LYS A 116 18.38 13.82 1.61
CA LYS A 116 19.07 14.85 2.42
C LYS A 116 18.17 16.07 2.62
N LYS A 117 18.49 16.92 3.58
CA LYS A 117 17.78 18.19 3.83
C LYS A 117 17.64 19.01 2.55
N GLY A 118 16.46 19.62 2.38
CA GLY A 118 16.08 20.35 1.18
C GLY A 118 15.51 19.48 0.06
N PHE A 119 15.35 18.17 0.28
CA PHE A 119 14.70 17.25 -0.64
C PHE A 119 13.69 16.37 0.09
N LEU A 120 12.48 16.28 -0.49
CA LEU A 120 11.45 15.33 -0.11
C LEU A 120 11.02 14.55 -1.35
N HIS A 121 10.48 13.34 -1.18
CA HIS A 121 10.00 12.56 -2.32
C HIS A 121 8.69 11.83 -2.00
N SER A 122 7.91 11.63 -3.06
CA SER A 122 6.60 10.99 -3.02
C SER A 122 6.42 10.09 -4.24
N TRP A 123 5.64 9.04 -4.12
CA TRP A 123 5.30 8.14 -5.22
C TRP A 123 3.83 8.29 -5.60
N THR A 124 3.50 8.16 -6.89
CA THR A 124 2.15 8.14 -7.45
C THR A 124 1.46 9.50 -7.42
N TYR A 125 1.50 10.22 -6.30
CA TYR A 125 0.94 11.58 -6.13
C TYR A 125 1.64 12.32 -4.99
N THR A 126 1.50 13.64 -5.03
CA THR A 126 2.00 14.55 -3.99
C THR A 126 1.15 15.82 -3.96
N TYR A 127 1.15 16.50 -2.83
CA TYR A 127 0.53 17.83 -2.73
C TYR A 127 1.21 18.69 -1.68
N THR A 128 0.99 19.99 -1.75
CA THR A 128 1.26 20.91 -0.64
C THR A 128 -0.04 21.40 -0.05
N THR A 129 -0.08 21.53 1.28
CA THR A 129 -1.20 22.15 1.98
C THR A 129 -0.87 23.62 2.24
N LYS A 130 -1.67 24.53 1.68
CA LYS A 130 -1.57 25.99 1.84
C LYS A 130 -2.23 26.46 3.14
N LYS A 131 -2.00 27.72 3.54
CA LYS A 131 -2.60 28.31 4.75
C LYS A 131 -4.13 28.30 4.75
N ASN A 132 -4.75 28.49 3.58
CA ASN A 132 -6.22 28.43 3.40
C ASN A 132 -6.78 27.01 3.33
N GLN A 133 -5.96 25.99 3.59
CA GLN A 133 -6.26 24.56 3.53
C GLN A 133 -6.47 23.99 2.11
N GLU A 134 -6.37 24.82 1.07
CA GLU A 134 -6.33 24.30 -0.29
C GLU A 134 -5.05 23.54 -0.58
N LEU A 135 -5.14 22.58 -1.48
CA LEU A 135 -4.00 21.78 -1.93
C LEU A 135 -3.53 22.28 -3.30
N PHE A 136 -2.21 22.35 -3.48
CA PHE A 136 -1.61 22.23 -4.81
C PHE A 136 -1.29 20.76 -5.02
N PHE A 137 -2.00 20.10 -5.91
CA PHE A 137 -1.98 18.66 -6.14
C PHE A 137 -1.31 18.29 -7.45
N VAL A 138 -0.50 17.21 -7.43
CA VAL A 138 0.06 16.59 -8.63
C VAL A 138 -0.11 15.08 -8.50
N GLY A 139 -0.89 14.48 -9.39
CA GLY A 139 -1.17 13.05 -9.43
C GLY A 139 -0.86 12.42 -10.79
N SER A 140 -0.28 11.24 -10.80
CA SER A 140 -0.05 10.47 -12.01
C SER A 140 -1.36 9.88 -12.54
N LEU A 141 -1.54 9.94 -13.87
CA LEU A 141 -2.62 9.26 -14.60
C LEU A 141 -2.11 8.02 -15.35
N SER A 142 -0.81 7.77 -15.29
CA SER A 142 -0.13 6.73 -16.09
C SER A 142 0.59 5.66 -15.24
N GLU A 143 0.22 5.51 -13.97
CA GLU A 143 0.87 4.57 -13.02
C GLU A 143 0.86 3.11 -13.51
N LYS A 144 -0.14 2.70 -14.29
CA LYS A 144 -0.19 1.36 -14.89
C LYS A 144 0.86 1.14 -15.99
N LYS A 145 1.43 2.23 -16.55
CA LYS A 145 2.49 2.18 -17.58
C LYS A 145 3.89 2.33 -16.98
N ALA A 146 4.04 3.18 -15.95
CA ALA A 146 5.31 3.41 -15.28
C ALA A 146 5.08 4.04 -13.89
N PHE A 147 5.87 3.66 -12.89
CA PHE A 147 5.85 4.34 -11.60
C PHE A 147 6.31 5.79 -11.75
N THR A 148 5.64 6.69 -11.05
CA THR A 148 5.98 8.11 -10.99
C THR A 148 6.55 8.48 -9.64
N LEU A 149 7.78 8.96 -9.63
CA LEU A 149 8.47 9.50 -8.45
C LEU A 149 8.52 11.01 -8.52
N PHE A 150 7.90 11.67 -7.57
CA PHE A 150 7.97 13.12 -7.35
C PHE A 150 9.10 13.44 -6.37
N GLN A 151 10.01 14.34 -6.74
CA GLN A 151 11.10 14.79 -5.86
C GLN A 151 11.10 16.32 -5.77
N TRP A 152 10.72 16.81 -4.62
CA TRP A 152 10.74 18.23 -4.27
C TRP A 152 12.17 18.70 -4.04
N ASN A 153 12.56 19.78 -4.71
CA ASN A 153 13.76 20.55 -4.40
C ASN A 153 13.32 21.85 -3.75
N ILE A 154 13.33 21.88 -2.43
CA ILE A 154 12.79 22.99 -1.62
C ILE A 154 13.51 24.31 -1.92
N LYS A 155 14.85 24.26 -1.96
CA LYS A 155 15.67 25.46 -2.19
C LYS A 155 15.43 26.09 -3.55
N LYS A 156 15.25 25.26 -4.59
CA LYS A 156 15.02 25.75 -5.96
C LYS A 156 13.54 26.01 -6.25
N LYS A 157 12.64 25.65 -5.35
CA LYS A 157 11.18 25.67 -5.57
C LYS A 157 10.81 24.94 -6.87
N GLU A 158 11.28 23.70 -7.00
CA GLU A 158 11.06 22.84 -8.16
C GLU A 158 10.52 21.49 -7.74
N LEU A 159 9.63 20.94 -8.54
CA LEU A 159 9.19 19.54 -8.46
C LEU A 159 9.79 18.79 -9.65
N GLN A 160 10.67 17.83 -9.37
CA GLN A 160 11.25 16.92 -10.35
C GLN A 160 10.40 15.64 -10.38
N ILE A 161 9.94 15.26 -11.55
CA ILE A 161 9.05 14.13 -11.79
C ILE A 161 9.83 13.09 -12.59
N HIS A 162 10.22 12.01 -11.92
CA HIS A 162 10.96 10.90 -12.51
C HIS A 162 9.99 9.79 -12.90
N ILE A 163 10.05 9.34 -14.13
CA ILE A 163 9.23 8.23 -14.64
C ILE A 163 10.11 6.98 -14.71
N ASP A 164 9.65 5.89 -14.09
CA ASP A 164 10.40 4.63 -14.00
C ASP A 164 10.24 3.79 -15.26
N VAL A 165 10.89 4.22 -16.32
CA VAL A 165 10.93 3.56 -17.63
C VAL A 165 12.29 2.92 -17.93
N ALA A 166 13.18 2.84 -16.93
CA ALA A 166 14.54 2.35 -17.14
C ALA A 166 14.56 0.96 -17.80
N GLU A 167 15.41 0.81 -18.81
CA GLU A 167 15.61 -0.38 -19.63
C GLU A 167 14.45 -0.72 -20.58
N ARG A 168 13.31 -0.02 -20.52
CA ARG A 168 12.20 -0.23 -21.45
C ARG A 168 12.60 0.11 -22.88
N GLN A 169 12.33 -0.79 -23.80
CA GLN A 169 12.52 -0.61 -25.24
C GLN A 169 11.19 -0.32 -25.92
N ILE A 170 11.14 0.69 -26.77
CA ILE A 170 9.96 1.04 -27.55
C ILE A 170 10.29 1.16 -29.04
N GLU A 171 9.33 0.78 -29.88
CA GLU A 171 9.44 0.84 -31.35
C GLU A 171 8.23 1.53 -31.99
N THR A 172 7.18 1.74 -31.20
CA THR A 172 5.91 2.35 -31.63
C THR A 172 5.63 3.62 -30.82
N PRO A 173 4.80 4.53 -31.36
CA PRO A 173 4.38 5.72 -30.64
C PRO A 173 3.75 5.37 -29.28
N ILE A 174 4.14 6.12 -28.25
CA ILE A 174 3.66 5.89 -26.88
C ILE A 174 3.60 7.19 -26.09
N GLU A 175 2.57 7.33 -25.26
CA GLU A 175 2.55 8.28 -24.15
C GLU A 175 3.39 7.74 -23.00
N ILE A 176 4.47 8.43 -22.65
CA ILE A 176 5.41 8.03 -21.58
C ILE A 176 4.84 8.31 -20.22
N PHE A 177 4.25 9.50 -20.04
CA PHE A 177 3.55 9.85 -18.81
C PHE A 177 2.38 10.80 -19.09
N SER A 178 1.44 10.78 -18.18
CA SER A 178 0.35 11.73 -18.07
C SER A 178 0.15 12.08 -16.60
N LEU A 179 0.10 13.37 -16.27
CA LEU A 179 -0.01 13.92 -14.94
C LEU A 179 -1.17 14.90 -14.88
N TRP A 180 -1.95 14.87 -13.83
CA TRP A 180 -2.92 15.92 -13.55
C TRP A 180 -2.36 16.85 -12.47
N ILE A 181 -2.44 18.16 -12.74
CA ILE A 181 -1.96 19.24 -11.87
C ILE A 181 -3.10 20.20 -11.63
N ALA A 182 -3.45 20.41 -10.36
CA ALA A 182 -4.60 21.21 -9.98
C ALA A 182 -4.43 21.87 -8.61
N GLU A 183 -5.28 22.87 -8.33
CA GLU A 183 -5.44 23.46 -7.00
C GLU A 183 -6.90 23.38 -6.58
N GLY A 184 -7.17 23.17 -5.29
CA GLY A 184 -8.51 23.11 -4.75
C GLY A 184 -8.62 22.35 -3.43
N GLU A 185 -9.84 22.01 -3.07
CA GLU A 185 -10.14 21.25 -1.87
C GLU A 185 -9.82 19.77 -2.03
N GLU A 186 -9.32 19.15 -0.95
CA GLU A 186 -8.85 17.75 -0.95
C GLU A 186 -9.88 16.79 -1.54
N HIS A 187 -11.12 16.83 -1.03
CA HIS A 187 -12.17 15.90 -1.46
C HIS A 187 -12.43 15.96 -2.98
N GLN A 188 -12.61 17.19 -3.51
CA GLN A 188 -12.89 17.43 -4.92
C GLN A 188 -11.72 16.97 -5.82
N LEU A 189 -10.47 17.24 -5.38
CA LEU A 189 -9.27 16.85 -6.12
C LEU A 189 -9.15 15.33 -6.23
N PHE A 190 -9.37 14.59 -5.14
CA PHE A 190 -9.27 13.13 -5.19
C PHE A 190 -10.41 12.47 -5.95
N ASP A 191 -11.63 13.03 -5.89
CA ASP A 191 -12.76 12.58 -6.71
C ASP A 191 -12.48 12.77 -8.21
N THR A 192 -12.04 13.97 -8.59
CA THR A 192 -11.67 14.27 -9.99
C THR A 192 -10.52 13.40 -10.47
N TRP A 193 -9.49 13.19 -9.63
CA TRP A 193 -8.37 12.33 -9.99
C TRP A 193 -8.77 10.88 -10.23
N GLY A 194 -9.71 10.34 -9.45
CA GLY A 194 -10.30 9.01 -9.70
C GLY A 194 -11.09 8.96 -11.00
N GLN A 195 -11.94 9.95 -11.26
CA GLN A 195 -12.72 10.06 -12.50
C GLN A 195 -11.84 10.16 -13.74
N LEU A 196 -10.76 10.94 -13.71
CA LEU A 196 -9.79 11.06 -14.80
C LEU A 196 -9.09 9.75 -15.14
N GLN A 197 -9.01 8.81 -14.20
CA GLN A 197 -8.48 7.46 -14.41
C GLN A 197 -9.56 6.45 -14.83
N GLY A 198 -10.82 6.89 -14.99
CA GLY A 198 -11.95 6.02 -15.35
C GLY A 198 -12.32 5.04 -14.23
N ILE A 199 -12.00 5.36 -12.97
CA ILE A 199 -12.29 4.50 -11.83
C ILE A 199 -13.62 4.93 -11.22
N SER A 200 -14.54 3.98 -11.10
CA SER A 200 -15.82 4.15 -10.42
C SER A 200 -16.07 2.94 -9.53
N LEU A 201 -16.05 3.14 -8.24
CA LEU A 201 -16.36 2.10 -7.27
C LEU A 201 -17.78 2.33 -6.73
N PRO A 202 -18.66 1.33 -6.78
CA PRO A 202 -19.98 1.47 -6.18
C PRO A 202 -19.85 1.62 -4.66
N PRO A 203 -20.75 2.42 -4.02
CA PRO A 203 -20.82 2.49 -2.57
C PRO A 203 -20.96 1.09 -1.96
N GLN A 204 -20.25 0.84 -0.89
CA GLN A 204 -20.31 -0.43 -0.16
C GLN A 204 -20.17 -0.16 1.34
N ALA A 205 -21.01 -0.78 2.14
CA ALA A 205 -20.87 -0.81 3.59
C ALA A 205 -19.53 -1.43 4.00
N THR A 206 -19.07 -1.06 5.17
CA THR A 206 -17.81 -1.58 5.71
C THR A 206 -17.89 -3.09 5.90
N VAL A 207 -16.94 -3.78 5.31
CA VAL A 207 -16.76 -5.22 5.43
C VAL A 207 -15.91 -5.50 6.67
N THR A 208 -16.33 -6.45 7.46
CA THR A 208 -15.70 -6.79 8.73
C THR A 208 -15.29 -8.25 8.76
N GLY A 209 -14.35 -8.60 9.62
CA GLY A 209 -13.92 -9.99 9.74
C GLY A 209 -12.90 -10.22 10.84
N TRP A 210 -12.43 -11.45 10.86
CA TRP A 210 -11.39 -11.94 11.75
C TRP A 210 -10.21 -12.50 10.95
N THR A 211 -8.99 -12.33 11.45
CA THR A 211 -7.76 -12.89 10.87
C THR A 211 -6.88 -13.53 11.93
N SER A 212 -6.19 -14.62 11.59
CA SER A 212 -5.40 -15.39 12.55
C SER A 212 -4.05 -14.76 12.91
N TRP A 213 -3.51 -13.80 12.12
CA TRP A 213 -2.12 -13.38 12.20
C TRP A 213 -1.72 -12.83 13.56
N TYR A 214 -2.36 -11.78 14.06
CA TYR A 214 -1.87 -11.03 15.23
C TYR A 214 -2.09 -11.74 16.57
N ASN A 215 -2.85 -12.82 16.60
CA ASN A 215 -3.00 -13.64 17.79
C ASN A 215 -2.08 -14.85 17.80
N PHE A 216 -1.89 -15.46 16.64
CA PHE A 216 -1.19 -16.75 16.55
C PHE A 216 0.09 -16.70 15.72
N TYR A 217 0.28 -15.68 14.87
CA TYR A 217 1.33 -15.68 13.84
C TYR A 217 1.29 -17.00 13.04
N THR A 218 2.44 -17.62 12.82
CA THR A 218 2.52 -18.91 12.13
C THR A 218 2.15 -20.11 13.01
N ASP A 219 1.86 -19.91 14.31
CA ASP A 219 1.48 -20.98 15.25
C ASP A 219 -0.03 -21.23 15.24
N ILE A 220 -0.59 -21.40 14.04
CA ILE A 220 -1.99 -21.81 13.82
C ILE A 220 -2.08 -23.32 13.67
N ASN A 221 -3.23 -23.88 14.06
CA ASN A 221 -3.63 -25.25 13.79
C ASN A 221 -5.15 -25.37 13.72
N GLU A 222 -5.67 -26.53 13.33
CA GLU A 222 -7.11 -26.75 13.14
C GLU A 222 -7.90 -26.43 14.43
N GLU A 223 -7.45 -26.90 15.58
CA GLU A 223 -8.11 -26.68 16.89
C GLU A 223 -8.20 -25.19 17.26
N LYS A 224 -7.09 -24.46 17.16
CA LYS A 224 -7.04 -23.02 17.46
C LYS A 224 -7.99 -22.23 16.57
N LEU A 225 -8.04 -22.56 15.27
CA LEU A 225 -8.91 -21.86 14.33
C LEU A 225 -10.38 -22.20 14.52
N LEU A 226 -10.73 -23.44 14.85
CA LEU A 226 -12.10 -23.81 15.21
C LEU A 226 -12.57 -23.14 16.49
N ASN A 227 -11.71 -23.04 17.52
CA ASN A 227 -12.02 -22.29 18.74
C ASN A 227 -12.23 -20.80 18.45
N ALA A 228 -11.37 -20.18 17.61
CA ALA A 228 -11.54 -18.78 17.21
C ALA A 228 -12.85 -18.56 16.44
N LEU A 229 -13.22 -19.50 15.56
CA LEU A 229 -14.48 -19.45 14.81
C LEU A 229 -15.70 -19.52 15.75
N GLN A 230 -15.70 -20.39 16.74
CA GLN A 230 -16.77 -20.47 17.74
C GLN A 230 -16.91 -19.18 18.55
N GLN A 231 -15.78 -18.58 18.95
CA GLN A 231 -15.79 -17.30 19.66
C GLN A 231 -16.30 -16.16 18.78
N LEU A 232 -15.91 -16.13 17.51
CA LEU A 232 -16.40 -15.15 16.55
C LEU A 232 -17.92 -15.27 16.40
N GLN A 233 -18.43 -16.51 16.24
CA GLN A 233 -19.87 -16.78 16.12
C GLN A 233 -20.64 -16.30 17.36
N ALA A 234 -20.10 -16.51 18.55
CA ALA A 234 -20.74 -16.11 19.81
C ALA A 234 -20.75 -14.59 20.03
N THR A 235 -19.74 -13.87 19.51
CA THR A 235 -19.52 -12.44 19.83
C THR A 235 -19.80 -11.52 18.66
N PHE A 236 -19.52 -11.96 17.43
CA PHE A 236 -19.65 -11.15 16.22
C PHE A 236 -20.25 -11.97 15.05
N PRO A 237 -21.48 -12.48 15.17
CA PRO A 237 -22.12 -13.30 14.14
C PRO A 237 -22.34 -12.55 12.81
N SER A 238 -22.35 -11.22 12.81
CA SER A 238 -22.52 -10.39 11.61
C SER A 238 -21.19 -10.05 10.91
N ALA A 239 -20.07 -10.63 11.28
CA ALA A 239 -18.82 -10.50 10.54
C ALA A 239 -18.94 -11.14 9.15
N HIS A 240 -18.21 -10.62 8.16
CA HIS A 240 -18.28 -11.12 6.79
C HIS A 240 -17.25 -12.22 6.52
N TYR A 241 -16.03 -12.05 7.04
CA TYR A 241 -14.90 -12.93 6.72
C TYR A 241 -14.30 -13.58 7.95
N PHE A 242 -13.91 -14.86 7.78
CA PHE A 242 -12.93 -15.54 8.60
C PHE A 242 -11.71 -15.85 7.75
N GLN A 243 -10.60 -15.18 8.01
CA GLN A 243 -9.38 -15.26 7.19
C GLN A 243 -8.29 -16.08 7.89
N ILE A 244 -7.78 -17.09 7.18
CA ILE A 244 -6.62 -17.88 7.57
C ILE A 244 -5.38 -17.20 7.01
N ASP A 245 -4.49 -16.75 7.90
CA ASP A 245 -3.23 -16.09 7.52
C ASP A 245 -2.07 -17.09 7.38
N ASP A 246 -0.82 -16.62 7.27
CA ASP A 246 0.39 -17.44 7.14
C ASP A 246 0.49 -18.52 8.22
N GLY A 247 0.98 -19.70 7.85
CA GLY A 247 1.25 -20.81 8.76
C GLY A 247 0.45 -22.08 8.49
N TYR A 248 -0.47 -22.11 7.52
CA TYR A 248 -1.22 -23.32 7.13
C TYR A 248 -0.44 -24.21 6.18
N GLN A 249 0.44 -23.65 5.38
CA GLN A 249 1.27 -24.32 4.38
C GLN A 249 2.57 -24.85 5.01
N LYS A 250 3.16 -25.86 4.38
CA LYS A 250 4.46 -26.42 4.80
C LYS A 250 5.61 -25.41 4.69
N ALA A 251 5.60 -24.62 3.61
CA ALA A 251 6.60 -23.61 3.34
C ALA A 251 6.02 -22.52 2.43
N VAL A 252 6.56 -21.30 2.52
CA VAL A 252 6.21 -20.20 1.63
C VAL A 252 6.68 -20.52 0.22
N GLY A 253 5.72 -20.60 -0.71
CA GLY A 253 5.91 -21.07 -2.09
C GLY A 253 5.14 -22.36 -2.40
N ASP A 254 4.89 -23.21 -1.41
CA ASP A 254 4.22 -24.51 -1.56
C ASP A 254 2.74 -24.44 -1.15
N TRP A 255 1.94 -23.63 -1.83
CA TRP A 255 0.63 -23.15 -1.37
C TRP A 255 -0.43 -24.23 -1.12
N TRP A 256 -0.52 -25.27 -1.94
CA TRP A 256 -1.47 -26.37 -1.72
C TRP A 256 -0.93 -27.50 -0.84
N ARG A 257 0.34 -27.41 -0.40
CA ARG A 257 0.92 -28.36 0.55
C ARG A 257 0.60 -27.93 1.96
N ILE A 258 -0.56 -28.34 2.43
CA ILE A 258 -1.01 -28.06 3.79
C ILE A 258 -0.10 -28.81 4.80
N ASP A 259 0.24 -28.15 5.91
CA ASP A 259 0.98 -28.78 7.00
C ASP A 259 0.07 -29.76 7.74
N THR A 260 0.22 -31.06 7.43
CA THR A 260 -0.62 -32.13 8.00
C THR A 260 -0.43 -32.35 9.50
N LYS A 261 0.65 -31.82 10.11
CA LYS A 261 0.82 -31.83 11.57
C LYS A 261 -0.10 -30.81 12.24
N LYS A 262 -0.31 -29.67 11.60
CA LYS A 262 -1.19 -28.59 12.09
C LYS A 262 -2.63 -28.80 11.66
N PHE A 263 -2.85 -29.31 10.46
CA PHE A 263 -4.15 -29.56 9.85
C PHE A 263 -4.23 -31.00 9.34
N PRO A 264 -4.45 -31.97 10.24
CA PRO A 264 -4.46 -33.40 9.88
C PRO A 264 -5.56 -33.75 8.87
N ASN A 265 -6.67 -33.01 8.88
CA ASN A 265 -7.79 -33.15 7.95
C ASN A 265 -7.71 -32.18 6.74
N GLY A 266 -6.57 -31.49 6.54
CA GLY A 266 -6.46 -30.40 5.57
C GLY A 266 -7.31 -29.20 5.98
N LEU A 267 -7.64 -28.33 5.01
CA LEU A 267 -8.47 -27.14 5.25
C LEU A 267 -9.96 -27.35 4.91
N VAL A 268 -10.35 -28.52 4.38
CA VAL A 268 -11.73 -28.77 3.88
C VAL A 268 -12.75 -28.69 5.02
N ASN A 269 -12.45 -29.35 6.16
CA ASN A 269 -13.33 -29.31 7.32
C ASN A 269 -13.49 -27.91 7.89
N LEU A 270 -12.37 -27.19 8.05
CA LEU A 270 -12.37 -25.80 8.55
C LEU A 270 -13.16 -24.87 7.61
N GLN A 271 -12.94 -24.97 6.31
CA GLN A 271 -13.66 -24.18 5.31
C GLN A 271 -15.17 -24.45 5.36
N LYS A 272 -15.57 -25.73 5.50
CA LYS A 272 -16.98 -26.09 5.68
C LYS A 272 -17.57 -25.46 6.94
N GLN A 273 -16.87 -25.56 8.08
CA GLN A 273 -17.30 -24.95 9.35
C GLN A 273 -17.44 -23.42 9.22
N ILE A 274 -16.50 -22.74 8.54
CA ILE A 274 -16.60 -21.29 8.30
C ILE A 274 -17.88 -20.97 7.53
N LYS A 275 -18.17 -21.72 6.48
CA LYS A 275 -19.37 -21.54 5.65
C LYS A 275 -20.67 -21.88 6.40
N ASP A 276 -20.67 -22.96 7.19
CA ASP A 276 -21.83 -23.40 7.97
C ASP A 276 -22.20 -22.38 9.08
N ASN A 277 -21.27 -21.50 9.44
CA ASN A 277 -21.48 -20.36 10.35
C ASN A 277 -21.72 -19.03 9.60
N ASP A 278 -22.10 -19.08 8.32
CA ASP A 278 -22.44 -17.93 7.47
C ASP A 278 -21.29 -16.94 7.22
N TYR A 279 -20.03 -17.34 7.43
CA TYR A 279 -18.87 -16.53 7.07
C TYR A 279 -18.31 -16.93 5.69
N GLN A 280 -17.69 -15.95 5.04
CA GLN A 280 -16.86 -16.19 3.86
C GLN A 280 -15.42 -16.50 4.30
N ALA A 281 -14.85 -17.58 3.75
CA ALA A 281 -13.47 -17.94 4.05
C ALA A 281 -12.48 -17.06 3.25
N GLY A 282 -11.45 -16.55 3.96
CA GLY A 282 -10.30 -15.87 3.37
C GLY A 282 -9.02 -16.67 3.57
N ILE A 283 -8.08 -16.55 2.63
CA ILE A 283 -6.77 -17.21 2.70
C ILE A 283 -5.64 -16.25 2.34
N TRP A 284 -4.52 -16.36 3.04
CA TRP A 284 -3.29 -15.64 2.77
C TRP A 284 -2.43 -16.36 1.73
N LEU A 285 -1.86 -15.61 0.80
CA LEU A 285 -0.91 -16.05 -0.20
C LEU A 285 0.16 -14.98 -0.39
N ALA A 286 1.41 -15.39 -0.60
CA ALA A 286 2.50 -14.53 -1.08
C ALA A 286 2.99 -15.03 -2.44
N PRO A 287 2.22 -14.82 -3.52
CA PRO A 287 2.34 -15.60 -4.74
C PRO A 287 3.66 -15.41 -5.49
N PHE A 288 4.39 -14.31 -5.24
CA PHE A 288 5.59 -13.95 -6.00
C PHE A 288 6.89 -14.14 -5.23
N ILE A 289 6.85 -14.89 -4.12
CA ILE A 289 8.02 -15.22 -3.33
C ILE A 289 8.03 -16.69 -2.92
N CYS A 290 9.22 -17.20 -2.62
CA CYS A 290 9.41 -18.48 -1.97
C CYS A 290 10.58 -18.46 -0.99
N GLU A 291 10.52 -19.34 0.00
CA GLU A 291 11.61 -19.55 0.96
C GLU A 291 12.49 -20.76 0.58
N PRO A 292 13.77 -20.81 1.00
CA PRO A 292 14.71 -21.88 0.61
C PRO A 292 14.28 -23.30 0.92
N LYS A 293 13.46 -23.50 1.96
CA LYS A 293 12.98 -24.85 2.31
C LYS A 293 11.78 -25.32 1.50
N SER A 294 11.17 -24.45 0.66
CA SER A 294 10.07 -24.85 -0.20
C SER A 294 10.54 -25.77 -1.34
N ASP A 295 9.67 -26.67 -1.76
CA ASP A 295 9.91 -27.49 -2.94
C ASP A 295 10.05 -26.64 -4.22
N LEU A 296 9.30 -25.53 -4.28
CA LEU A 296 9.42 -24.57 -5.36
C LEU A 296 10.86 -24.07 -5.49
N TYR A 297 11.47 -23.62 -4.40
CA TYR A 297 12.87 -23.14 -4.43
C TYR A 297 13.85 -24.26 -4.80
N GLN A 298 13.68 -25.45 -4.24
CA GLN A 298 14.63 -26.55 -4.39
C GLN A 298 14.54 -27.24 -5.75
N ASN A 299 13.32 -27.40 -6.29
CA ASN A 299 13.07 -28.20 -7.47
C ASN A 299 12.72 -27.37 -8.72
N GLN A 300 12.40 -26.07 -8.57
CA GLN A 300 11.97 -25.19 -9.66
C GLN A 300 12.81 -23.90 -9.68
N SER A 301 14.12 -24.02 -9.51
CA SER A 301 15.03 -22.87 -9.42
C SER A 301 15.03 -21.97 -10.67
N ASP A 302 14.59 -22.47 -11.81
CA ASP A 302 14.46 -21.71 -13.05
C ASP A 302 13.31 -20.70 -13.02
N TRP A 303 12.35 -20.89 -12.10
CA TRP A 303 11.27 -19.93 -11.88
C TRP A 303 11.72 -18.72 -11.04
N LEU A 304 12.91 -18.78 -10.41
CA LEU A 304 13.39 -17.69 -9.57
C LEU A 304 13.90 -16.52 -10.41
N LEU A 305 13.54 -15.31 -9.98
CA LEU A 305 14.04 -14.08 -10.58
C LEU A 305 15.55 -13.98 -10.41
N LYS A 306 16.26 -13.72 -11.50
CA LYS A 306 17.73 -13.58 -11.52
C LYS A 306 18.12 -12.14 -11.81
N ASP A 307 19.17 -11.65 -11.15
CA ASP A 307 19.77 -10.35 -11.47
C ASP A 307 20.64 -10.46 -12.75
N LYS A 308 21.20 -9.31 -13.18
CA LYS A 308 22.08 -9.24 -14.38
C LYS A 308 23.34 -10.13 -14.29
N LYS A 309 23.68 -10.64 -13.10
CA LYS A 309 24.80 -11.53 -12.86
C LYS A 309 24.36 -13.00 -12.72
N GLY A 310 23.10 -13.30 -12.98
CA GLY A 310 22.53 -14.65 -12.84
C GLY A 310 22.27 -15.09 -11.40
N LYS A 311 22.38 -14.20 -10.39
CA LYS A 311 22.12 -14.55 -8.99
C LYS A 311 20.65 -14.41 -8.67
N PHE A 312 20.10 -15.33 -7.88
CA PHE A 312 18.73 -15.26 -7.37
C PHE A 312 18.49 -14.00 -6.56
N VAL A 313 17.38 -13.34 -6.82
CA VAL A 313 17.00 -12.06 -6.21
C VAL A 313 16.36 -12.29 -4.85
N LYS A 314 17.03 -11.83 -3.79
CA LYS A 314 16.46 -11.81 -2.45
C LYS A 314 15.38 -10.73 -2.39
N ALA A 315 14.13 -11.14 -2.20
CA ALA A 315 13.02 -10.19 -2.03
C ALA A 315 13.02 -9.55 -0.64
N GLY A 316 13.43 -10.30 0.39
CA GLY A 316 13.48 -9.79 1.76
C GLY A 316 14.08 -10.78 2.75
N TYR A 317 13.77 -10.57 4.02
CA TYR A 317 14.21 -11.40 5.14
C TYR A 317 13.12 -11.53 6.20
N ALA A 318 12.76 -12.75 6.54
CA ALA A 318 11.79 -13.07 7.58
C ALA A 318 12.37 -14.12 8.54
N PRO A 319 12.66 -13.77 9.81
CA PRO A 319 13.31 -14.68 10.74
C PRO A 319 12.45 -15.89 11.14
N HIS A 320 11.12 -15.79 11.03
CA HIS A 320 10.17 -16.87 11.30
C HIS A 320 10.00 -17.87 10.14
N TRP A 321 10.59 -17.56 8.95
CA TRP A 321 10.75 -18.50 7.82
C TRP A 321 12.19 -19.03 7.78
N SER A 322 12.70 -19.37 6.60
CA SER A 322 14.10 -19.80 6.42
C SER A 322 15.12 -18.64 6.33
N GLY A 323 14.78 -17.45 6.84
CA GLY A 323 15.61 -16.26 6.75
C GLY A 323 15.36 -15.45 5.47
N HIS A 324 16.29 -15.43 4.52
CA HIS A 324 16.02 -14.78 3.23
C HIS A 324 14.99 -15.54 2.40
N PHE A 325 14.08 -14.79 1.78
CA PHE A 325 13.16 -15.32 0.78
C PHE A 325 13.42 -14.65 -0.58
N TYR A 326 13.01 -15.30 -1.66
CA TYR A 326 13.42 -14.99 -3.02
C TYR A 326 12.23 -14.65 -3.89
N ALA A 327 12.45 -13.74 -4.84
CA ALA A 327 11.45 -13.34 -5.81
C ALA A 327 11.33 -14.38 -6.94
N ILE A 328 10.13 -14.52 -7.47
CA ILE A 328 9.80 -15.41 -8.59
C ILE A 328 9.68 -14.56 -9.86
N ASP A 329 10.14 -15.06 -11.00
CA ASP A 329 9.91 -14.47 -12.32
C ASP A 329 8.51 -14.85 -12.81
N PHE A 330 7.59 -13.92 -12.73
CA PHE A 330 6.19 -14.11 -13.13
C PHE A 330 6.03 -14.62 -14.58
N TYR A 331 6.94 -14.25 -15.49
CA TYR A 331 6.82 -14.62 -16.91
C TYR A 331 7.39 -16.01 -17.25
N GLN A 332 7.73 -16.83 -16.28
CA GLN A 332 7.97 -18.25 -16.49
C GLN A 332 6.63 -18.96 -16.71
N GLU A 333 6.39 -19.49 -17.90
CA GLU A 333 5.11 -20.13 -18.27
C GLU A 333 4.71 -21.23 -17.28
N ALA A 334 5.64 -22.10 -16.92
CA ALA A 334 5.40 -23.16 -15.94
C ALA A 334 5.04 -22.62 -14.55
N PHE A 335 5.56 -21.45 -14.14
CA PHE A 335 5.13 -20.80 -12.93
C PHE A 335 3.71 -20.21 -13.04
N GLN A 336 3.36 -19.62 -14.18
CA GLN A 336 1.98 -19.14 -14.42
C GLN A 336 0.98 -20.30 -14.36
N GLU A 337 1.28 -21.44 -14.97
CA GLU A 337 0.46 -22.65 -14.86
C GLU A 337 0.32 -23.14 -13.41
N TYR A 338 1.43 -23.14 -12.67
CA TYR A 338 1.41 -23.46 -11.23
C TYR A 338 0.51 -22.51 -10.47
N LEU A 339 0.68 -21.21 -10.66
CA LEU A 339 -0.12 -20.18 -9.96
C LEU A 339 -1.61 -20.28 -10.34
N ALA A 340 -1.94 -20.52 -11.61
CA ALA A 340 -3.31 -20.73 -12.04
C ALA A 340 -3.98 -21.93 -11.32
N LYS A 341 -3.26 -23.05 -11.17
CA LYS A 341 -3.72 -24.23 -10.40
C LYS A 341 -3.91 -23.91 -8.92
N VAL A 342 -2.97 -23.15 -8.30
CA VAL A 342 -3.09 -22.69 -6.91
C VAL A 342 -4.35 -21.85 -6.71
N LEU A 343 -4.59 -20.90 -7.61
CA LEU A 343 -5.77 -20.03 -7.55
C LEU A 343 -7.06 -20.84 -7.71
N HIS A 344 -7.11 -21.75 -8.70
CA HIS A 344 -8.24 -22.65 -8.89
C HIS A 344 -8.51 -23.52 -7.65
N PHE A 345 -7.46 -24.13 -7.09
CA PHE A 345 -7.57 -24.95 -5.88
C PHE A 345 -8.23 -24.16 -4.74
N PHE A 346 -7.77 -22.95 -4.42
CA PHE A 346 -8.36 -22.19 -3.32
C PHE A 346 -9.73 -21.63 -3.64
N THR A 347 -9.98 -21.12 -4.84
CA THR A 347 -11.21 -20.38 -5.13
C THR A 347 -12.36 -21.25 -5.63
N GLU A 348 -12.07 -22.30 -6.43
CA GLU A 348 -13.09 -23.17 -6.98
C GLU A 348 -13.25 -24.48 -6.22
N GLU A 349 -12.15 -25.18 -5.90
CA GLU A 349 -12.23 -26.45 -5.19
C GLU A 349 -12.52 -26.24 -3.69
N MET A 350 -11.76 -25.35 -3.04
CA MET A 350 -11.92 -25.06 -1.61
C MET A 350 -12.98 -23.99 -1.31
N GLY A 351 -13.33 -23.12 -2.29
CA GLY A 351 -14.39 -22.12 -2.17
C GLY A 351 -14.03 -20.87 -1.35
N PHE A 352 -12.75 -20.53 -1.20
CA PHE A 352 -12.32 -19.27 -0.58
C PHE A 352 -12.79 -18.06 -1.39
N LYS A 353 -13.26 -17.02 -0.70
CA LYS A 353 -13.85 -15.81 -1.31
C LYS A 353 -13.00 -14.56 -1.15
N LEU A 354 -11.97 -14.59 -0.29
CA LEU A 354 -11.00 -13.52 -0.14
C LEU A 354 -9.59 -14.10 -0.26
N LEU A 355 -8.79 -13.51 -1.17
CA LEU A 355 -7.37 -13.78 -1.30
C LEU A 355 -6.60 -12.57 -0.74
N LYS A 356 -5.94 -12.71 0.41
CA LYS A 356 -4.96 -11.75 0.90
C LYS A 356 -3.65 -12.02 0.19
N LEU A 357 -3.29 -11.17 -0.76
CA LEU A 357 -2.08 -11.26 -1.58
C LEU A 357 -0.99 -10.40 -0.95
N ASP A 358 0.05 -11.05 -0.46
CA ASP A 358 1.08 -10.37 0.30
C ASP A 358 2.43 -10.32 -0.44
N PHE A 359 3.34 -9.43 -0.02
CA PHE A 359 4.66 -9.22 -0.63
C PHE A 359 4.60 -8.95 -2.15
N ILE A 360 3.54 -8.30 -2.61
CA ILE A 360 3.29 -8.08 -4.05
C ILE A 360 4.44 -7.30 -4.72
N TYR A 361 5.14 -6.40 -3.99
CA TYR A 361 6.29 -5.67 -4.52
C TYR A 361 7.36 -6.58 -5.14
N ALA A 362 7.41 -7.84 -4.73
CA ALA A 362 8.45 -8.77 -5.19
C ALA A 362 8.37 -9.09 -6.68
N VAL A 363 7.16 -9.02 -7.29
CA VAL A 363 6.97 -9.28 -8.72
C VAL A 363 7.62 -8.22 -9.61
N CYS A 364 7.76 -6.98 -9.10
CA CYS A 364 8.21 -5.83 -9.87
C CYS A 364 9.55 -5.22 -9.40
N LEU A 365 10.44 -6.05 -8.83
CA LEU A 365 11.76 -5.58 -8.36
C LEU A 365 12.67 -5.11 -9.50
N PHE A 366 12.55 -5.70 -10.68
CA PHE A 366 13.32 -5.32 -11.87
C PHE A 366 12.41 -5.13 -13.09
N PRO A 367 12.74 -4.16 -13.96
CA PRO A 367 12.07 -4.05 -15.25
C PRO A 367 12.51 -5.20 -16.18
N ARG A 368 11.75 -5.42 -17.23
CA ARG A 368 12.14 -6.26 -18.38
C ARG A 368 12.47 -5.38 -19.57
N LYS A 369 13.05 -5.98 -20.61
CA LYS A 369 13.43 -5.25 -21.83
C LYS A 369 12.22 -4.58 -22.51
N ASP A 370 11.07 -5.24 -22.48
CA ASP A 370 9.82 -4.84 -23.13
C ASP A 370 8.78 -4.23 -22.18
N LYS A 371 9.00 -4.33 -20.85
CA LYS A 371 8.02 -3.91 -19.84
C LYS A 371 8.65 -3.17 -18.66
N SER A 372 7.99 -2.11 -18.24
CA SER A 372 8.30 -1.40 -17.00
C SER A 372 7.94 -2.26 -15.77
N ARG A 373 8.43 -1.89 -14.59
CA ARG A 373 8.04 -2.51 -13.32
C ARG A 373 6.52 -2.42 -13.07
N ALA A 374 5.92 -1.29 -13.41
CA ALA A 374 4.49 -1.07 -13.23
C ALA A 374 3.65 -2.00 -14.13
N GLU A 375 4.03 -2.15 -15.39
CA GLU A 375 3.36 -3.08 -16.32
C GLU A 375 3.46 -4.53 -15.87
N ILE A 376 4.61 -4.94 -15.32
CA ILE A 376 4.78 -6.30 -14.74
C ILE A 376 3.81 -6.52 -13.59
N LEU A 377 3.67 -5.54 -12.69
CA LEU A 377 2.73 -5.60 -11.57
C LEU A 377 1.28 -5.70 -12.06
N VAL A 378 0.91 -4.88 -13.05
CA VAL A 378 -0.44 -4.91 -13.64
C VAL A 378 -0.73 -6.27 -14.27
N ASP A 379 0.18 -6.81 -15.09
CA ASP A 379 0.01 -8.12 -15.73
C ASP A 379 -0.19 -9.23 -14.68
N ALA A 380 0.61 -9.22 -13.62
CA ALA A 380 0.54 -10.23 -12.57
C ALA A 380 -0.79 -10.18 -11.79
N ILE A 381 -1.30 -8.98 -11.47
CA ILE A 381 -2.58 -8.84 -10.77
C ILE A 381 -3.76 -9.15 -11.71
N GLN A 382 -3.70 -8.76 -12.97
CA GLN A 382 -4.70 -9.14 -13.97
C GLN A 382 -4.76 -10.66 -14.17
N PHE A 383 -3.61 -11.33 -14.20
CA PHE A 383 -3.53 -12.77 -14.25
C PHE A 383 -4.26 -13.42 -13.06
N ILE A 384 -3.98 -12.95 -11.83
CA ILE A 384 -4.68 -13.46 -10.63
C ILE A 384 -6.19 -13.22 -10.74
N LYS A 385 -6.60 -12.02 -11.15
CA LYS A 385 -8.02 -11.68 -11.30
C LYS A 385 -8.74 -12.55 -12.33
N THR A 386 -8.05 -12.90 -13.43
CA THR A 386 -8.58 -13.80 -14.47
C THR A 386 -8.76 -15.22 -13.97
N HIS A 387 -7.81 -15.72 -13.14
CA HIS A 387 -7.84 -17.11 -12.64
C HIS A 387 -8.56 -17.27 -11.30
N ALA A 388 -8.96 -16.16 -10.66
CA ALA A 388 -9.77 -16.15 -9.44
C ALA A 388 -10.94 -15.14 -9.54
N PRO A 389 -11.80 -15.20 -10.57
CA PRO A 389 -12.77 -14.15 -10.87
C PRO A 389 -13.87 -13.97 -9.81
N LYS A 390 -14.11 -14.99 -8.98
CA LYS A 390 -15.13 -14.97 -7.92
C LYS A 390 -14.58 -14.56 -6.55
N ALA A 391 -13.26 -14.43 -6.42
CA ALA A 391 -12.64 -14.04 -5.16
C ALA A 391 -12.38 -12.53 -5.12
N LYS A 392 -12.51 -11.95 -3.93
CA LYS A 392 -12.08 -10.59 -3.66
C LYS A 392 -10.57 -10.57 -3.41
N LEU A 393 -9.90 -9.56 -3.94
CA LEU A 393 -8.45 -9.40 -3.81
C LEU A 393 -8.13 -8.33 -2.77
N LEU A 394 -7.40 -8.70 -1.72
CA LEU A 394 -6.79 -7.78 -0.76
C LEU A 394 -5.28 -7.71 -1.05
N ALA A 395 -4.82 -6.58 -1.58
CA ALA A 395 -3.41 -6.35 -1.87
C ALA A 395 -2.66 -5.86 -0.64
N CYS A 396 -1.50 -6.47 -0.35
CA CYS A 396 -0.64 -6.13 0.76
C CYS A 396 0.84 -6.12 0.31
N GLY A 397 1.68 -5.25 0.88
CA GLY A 397 3.05 -5.09 0.42
C GLY A 397 3.15 -4.69 -1.07
N ALA A 398 2.30 -3.78 -1.54
CA ALA A 398 2.12 -3.49 -2.96
C ALA A 398 2.33 -2.00 -3.29
N PRO A 399 3.06 -1.66 -4.36
CA PRO A 399 3.00 -0.32 -4.94
C PRO A 399 1.56 0.05 -5.31
N LEU A 400 1.07 1.20 -4.83
CA LEU A 400 -0.38 1.50 -4.83
C LEU A 400 -0.92 1.89 -6.20
N GLY A 401 -0.22 2.79 -6.92
CA GLY A 401 -0.72 3.43 -8.13
C GLY A 401 -1.17 2.46 -9.22
N PRO A 402 -0.37 1.44 -9.61
CA PRO A 402 -0.80 0.47 -10.62
C PRO A 402 -2.01 -0.36 -10.23
N LEU A 403 -2.33 -0.45 -8.92
CA LEU A 403 -3.46 -1.23 -8.41
C LEU A 403 -4.79 -0.47 -8.43
N PHE A 404 -4.78 0.82 -8.72
CA PHE A 404 -5.98 1.64 -8.77
C PHE A 404 -7.03 1.07 -9.72
N GLY A 405 -8.20 0.72 -9.17
CA GLY A 405 -9.29 0.06 -9.88
C GLY A 405 -9.05 -1.42 -10.28
N LEU A 406 -7.92 -2.03 -9.87
CA LEU A 406 -7.62 -3.44 -10.17
C LEU A 406 -7.95 -4.39 -9.01
N VAL A 407 -7.81 -3.95 -7.77
CA VAL A 407 -8.07 -4.76 -6.57
C VAL A 407 -9.29 -4.25 -5.81
N ASP A 408 -9.94 -5.13 -5.05
CA ASP A 408 -11.11 -4.77 -4.24
C ASP A 408 -10.70 -4.01 -2.99
N TYR A 409 -9.65 -4.49 -2.30
CA TYR A 409 -9.12 -3.96 -1.05
C TYR A 409 -7.61 -3.77 -1.16
N CYS A 410 -7.08 -2.77 -0.46
CA CYS A 410 -5.64 -2.56 -0.37
C CYS A 410 -5.25 -2.14 1.05
N ARG A 411 -4.22 -2.78 1.62
CA ARG A 411 -3.54 -2.32 2.82
C ARG A 411 -2.98 -0.92 2.58
N ILE A 412 -3.17 -0.01 3.51
CA ILE A 412 -2.76 1.40 3.37
C ILE A 412 -1.73 1.85 4.41
N GLY A 413 -1.31 0.97 5.28
CA GLY A 413 -0.28 1.17 6.31
C GLY A 413 0.61 -0.04 6.48
N ALA A 414 1.67 0.11 7.27
CA ALA A 414 2.45 -1.03 7.75
C ALA A 414 1.60 -1.91 8.68
N ASP A 415 2.06 -3.12 8.95
CA ASP A 415 1.41 -3.98 9.92
C ASP A 415 1.37 -3.33 11.32
N ILE A 416 0.21 -3.43 11.98
CA ILE A 416 0.06 -3.09 13.38
C ILE A 416 1.01 -3.98 14.19
N HIS A 417 1.65 -3.40 15.20
CA HIS A 417 2.53 -4.12 16.11
C HIS A 417 1.81 -4.37 17.45
N LEU A 418 2.15 -5.46 18.13
CA LEU A 418 1.65 -5.74 19.49
C LEU A 418 2.24 -4.81 20.57
N LYS A 419 2.99 -3.79 20.13
CA LYS A 419 3.51 -2.64 20.89
C LYS A 419 3.25 -1.37 20.08
N TRP A 420 3.40 -0.21 20.70
CA TRP A 420 3.23 1.06 19.99
C TRP A 420 4.27 1.31 18.89
N GLU A 421 5.53 0.95 19.14
CA GLU A 421 6.62 1.16 18.18
C GLU A 421 7.66 0.02 18.25
N HIS A 422 8.24 -0.32 17.11
CA HIS A 422 9.34 -1.26 16.99
C HIS A 422 10.68 -0.51 16.98
N LEU A 423 11.26 -0.26 18.15
CA LEU A 423 12.42 0.62 18.32
C LEU A 423 13.64 0.21 17.49
N LEU A 424 13.93 -1.09 17.32
CA LEU A 424 15.06 -1.58 16.54
C LEU A 424 14.89 -1.27 15.03
N LEU A 425 13.73 -1.53 14.46
CA LEU A 425 13.45 -1.24 13.05
C LEU A 425 13.39 0.27 12.80
N LYS A 426 12.90 1.05 13.77
CA LYS A 426 12.96 2.51 13.74
C LYS A 426 14.42 3.02 13.77
N PHE A 427 15.26 2.43 14.60
CA PHE A 427 16.70 2.73 14.63
C PHE A 427 17.37 2.41 13.29
N PHE A 428 16.95 1.35 12.58
CA PHE A 428 17.42 1.02 11.24
C PHE A 428 16.90 1.98 10.15
N ARG A 429 15.99 2.88 10.50
CA ARG A 429 15.30 3.82 9.58
C ARG A 429 14.49 3.10 8.52
N ASN A 430 13.93 1.95 8.89
CA ASN A 430 13.02 1.21 8.01
C ASN A 430 11.65 1.89 8.01
N ARG A 431 11.20 2.36 6.83
CA ARG A 431 9.89 2.98 6.64
C ARG A 431 8.75 1.97 6.53
N GLU A 432 9.07 0.74 6.16
CA GLU A 432 8.17 -0.40 6.03
C GLU A 432 8.13 -1.24 7.32
N ARG A 433 8.55 -0.68 8.43
CA ARG A 433 8.61 -1.39 9.71
C ARG A 433 7.22 -1.71 10.27
N VAL A 434 7.08 -2.89 10.82
CA VAL A 434 5.94 -3.25 11.67
C VAL A 434 5.91 -2.27 12.87
N SER A 435 4.88 -1.43 12.95
CA SER A 435 4.78 -0.37 13.97
C SER A 435 3.38 0.22 14.01
N THR A 436 2.73 0.17 15.16
CA THR A 436 1.40 0.76 15.36
C THR A 436 1.39 2.26 15.06
N ALA A 437 2.37 3.00 15.57
CA ALA A 437 2.47 4.44 15.31
C ALA A 437 2.61 4.76 13.82
N ALA A 438 3.50 4.04 13.09
CA ALA A 438 3.69 4.26 11.65
C ALA A 438 2.48 3.84 10.83
N ALA A 439 1.80 2.75 11.21
CA ALA A 439 0.56 2.29 10.59
C ALA A 439 -0.53 3.36 10.72
N LEU A 440 -0.84 3.82 11.94
CA LEU A 440 -1.86 4.83 12.19
C LEU A 440 -1.58 6.15 11.45
N THR A 441 -0.32 6.59 11.44
CA THR A 441 0.09 7.77 10.65
C THR A 441 -0.22 7.57 9.16
N SER A 442 0.10 6.39 8.60
CA SER A 442 -0.09 6.11 7.18
C SER A 442 -1.55 5.93 6.79
N ILE A 443 -2.38 5.29 7.64
CA ILE A 443 -3.82 5.11 7.35
C ILE A 443 -4.55 6.46 7.35
N LEU A 444 -4.21 7.37 8.26
CA LEU A 444 -4.72 8.73 8.25
C LEU A 444 -4.25 9.50 7.00
N ALA A 445 -2.98 9.37 6.64
CA ALA A 445 -2.40 10.03 5.49
C ALA A 445 -2.93 9.53 4.13
N ARG A 446 -3.51 8.34 4.08
CA ARG A 446 -4.07 7.71 2.86
C ARG A 446 -5.59 7.54 2.90
N HIS A 447 -6.29 8.16 3.87
CA HIS A 447 -7.75 8.05 4.01
C HIS A 447 -8.47 8.38 2.70
N HIS A 448 -7.99 9.38 1.95
CA HIS A 448 -8.59 9.87 0.72
C HIS A 448 -8.56 8.87 -0.46
N LEU A 449 -7.81 7.76 -0.35
CA LEU A 449 -7.83 6.68 -1.35
C LEU A 449 -9.08 5.79 -1.22
N ASN A 450 -9.72 5.80 -0.03
CA ASN A 450 -10.86 4.95 0.29
C ASN A 450 -12.05 5.22 -0.63
N ASN A 451 -12.64 4.15 -1.18
CA ASN A 451 -13.80 4.19 -2.08
C ASN A 451 -13.60 4.98 -3.38
N ARG A 452 -12.36 5.44 -3.67
CA ARG A 452 -12.00 6.12 -4.91
C ARG A 452 -11.17 5.26 -5.83
N PHE A 453 -10.19 4.56 -5.28
CA PHE A 453 -9.24 3.75 -6.06
C PHE A 453 -9.30 2.27 -5.73
N PHE A 454 -9.57 1.96 -4.51
CA PHE A 454 -9.89 0.67 -3.89
C PHE A 454 -10.55 0.95 -2.54
N ARG A 455 -10.89 -0.09 -1.78
CA ARG A 455 -11.36 0.05 -0.40
C ARG A 455 -10.19 -0.15 0.55
N ASN A 456 -10.04 0.77 1.49
CA ASN A 456 -8.93 0.76 2.41
C ASN A 456 -9.00 -0.40 3.40
N ASP A 457 -7.89 -1.11 3.56
CA ASP A 457 -7.59 -1.99 4.68
C ASP A 457 -6.62 -1.29 5.64
N PRO A 458 -7.07 -0.81 6.81
CA PRO A 458 -6.22 -0.19 7.82
C PRO A 458 -5.49 -1.21 8.70
N ASP A 459 -5.57 -2.50 8.37
CA ASP A 459 -5.15 -3.64 9.16
C ASP A 459 -6.17 -4.03 10.25
N VAL A 460 -5.73 -4.38 11.45
CA VAL A 460 -6.58 -4.87 12.53
C VAL A 460 -6.67 -3.89 13.68
N PHE A 461 -7.74 -4.00 14.46
CA PHE A 461 -7.76 -3.55 15.84
C PHE A 461 -7.57 -4.74 16.79
N ILE A 462 -7.09 -4.47 18.01
CA ILE A 462 -6.80 -5.46 19.04
C ILE A 462 -7.43 -4.98 20.35
N LEU A 463 -8.37 -5.74 20.90
CA LEU A 463 -9.09 -5.42 22.14
C LEU A 463 -8.91 -6.47 23.23
N ARG A 464 -8.37 -7.66 22.93
CA ARG A 464 -8.07 -8.68 23.94
C ARG A 464 -7.16 -8.12 25.03
N SER A 465 -7.21 -8.70 26.23
CA SER A 465 -6.45 -8.21 27.39
C SER A 465 -5.03 -8.77 27.50
N ASP A 466 -4.66 -9.74 26.67
CA ASP A 466 -3.38 -10.45 26.73
C ASP A 466 -2.64 -10.49 25.38
N ASN A 467 -1.46 -11.10 25.36
CA ASN A 467 -0.63 -11.30 24.18
C ASN A 467 -0.32 -10.00 23.40
N HIS A 468 -0.15 -8.88 24.11
CA HIS A 468 0.31 -7.59 23.59
C HIS A 468 0.86 -6.69 24.69
N GLN A 469 1.46 -5.55 24.32
CA GLN A 469 1.97 -4.54 25.26
C GLN A 469 1.33 -3.15 25.02
N LEU A 470 0.16 -3.12 24.41
CA LEU A 470 -0.61 -1.89 24.18
C LEU A 470 -1.37 -1.53 25.46
N THR A 471 -1.43 -0.24 25.79
CA THR A 471 -2.34 0.26 26.83
C THR A 471 -3.77 0.30 26.30
N PHE A 472 -4.76 0.32 27.17
CA PHE A 472 -6.17 0.45 26.78
C PHE A 472 -6.41 1.70 25.91
N GLN A 473 -5.76 2.82 26.25
CA GLN A 473 -5.85 4.05 25.45
C GLN A 473 -5.31 3.86 24.02
N GLN A 474 -4.19 3.12 23.87
CA GLN A 474 -3.64 2.77 22.57
C GLN A 474 -4.57 1.84 21.78
N GLN A 475 -5.17 0.84 22.43
CA GLN A 475 -6.18 -0.05 21.81
C GLN A 475 -7.40 0.74 21.32
N SER A 476 -7.91 1.66 22.16
CA SER A 476 -9.02 2.56 21.79
C SER A 476 -8.69 3.41 20.57
N THR A 477 -7.49 3.98 20.52
CA THR A 477 -7.06 4.79 19.38
C THR A 477 -6.88 3.97 18.09
N ILE A 478 -6.30 2.76 18.18
CA ILE A 478 -6.19 1.84 17.03
C ILE A 478 -7.59 1.54 16.48
N LEU A 479 -8.52 1.11 17.35
CA LEU A 479 -9.88 0.78 16.93
C LEU A 479 -10.56 1.97 16.27
N LYS A 480 -10.55 3.15 16.92
CA LYS A 480 -11.24 4.34 16.40
C LYS A 480 -10.69 4.77 15.02
N LEU A 481 -9.37 4.81 14.87
CA LEU A 481 -8.76 5.23 13.61
C LEU A 481 -8.93 4.18 12.51
N ALA A 482 -8.83 2.89 12.82
CA ALA A 482 -9.12 1.82 11.86
C ALA A 482 -10.58 1.87 11.41
N THR A 483 -11.52 2.09 12.34
CA THR A 483 -12.96 2.21 12.05
C THR A 483 -13.24 3.36 11.09
N LEU A 484 -12.68 4.53 11.34
CA LEU A 484 -12.94 5.72 10.51
C LEU A 484 -12.25 5.67 9.14
N SER A 485 -11.09 5.00 9.02
CA SER A 485 -10.26 5.02 7.80
C SER A 485 -10.49 3.83 6.86
N GLY A 486 -11.14 2.75 7.32
CA GLY A 486 -11.23 1.49 6.60
C GLY A 486 -12.62 1.15 6.07
N ASN A 487 -12.64 0.41 4.95
CA ASN A 487 -13.84 -0.29 4.46
C ASN A 487 -13.70 -1.83 4.53
N LEU A 488 -12.50 -2.32 4.85
CA LEU A 488 -12.26 -3.69 5.28
C LEU A 488 -11.58 -3.62 6.65
N VAL A 489 -12.30 -3.92 7.73
CA VAL A 489 -11.80 -3.77 9.09
C VAL A 489 -11.86 -5.12 9.80
N PHE A 490 -10.71 -5.64 10.16
CA PHE A 490 -10.58 -6.93 10.82
C PHE A 490 -10.16 -6.76 12.29
N ASN A 491 -10.42 -7.79 13.07
CA ASN A 491 -9.76 -8.04 14.35
C ASN A 491 -8.98 -9.36 14.30
N SER A 492 -8.13 -9.58 15.30
CA SER A 492 -7.35 -10.81 15.42
C SER A 492 -7.38 -11.28 16.88
N ASP A 493 -8.53 -11.16 17.52
CA ASP A 493 -8.67 -11.38 18.95
C ASP A 493 -9.27 -12.74 19.29
N GLU A 494 -8.89 -13.24 20.42
CA GLU A 494 -9.63 -14.23 21.18
C GLU A 494 -10.71 -13.48 21.98
N MET A 495 -11.91 -13.37 21.41
CA MET A 495 -12.94 -12.42 21.87
C MET A 495 -13.50 -12.76 23.27
N SER A 496 -13.32 -14.00 23.75
CA SER A 496 -13.60 -14.38 25.12
C SER A 496 -12.77 -13.61 26.16
N LYS A 497 -11.65 -13.02 25.75
CA LYS A 497 -10.74 -12.23 26.59
C LYS A 497 -11.04 -10.73 26.58
N TYR A 498 -12.21 -10.32 26.08
CA TYR A 498 -12.64 -8.93 26.14
C TYR A 498 -13.06 -8.53 27.54
N SER A 499 -12.45 -7.48 28.09
CA SER A 499 -12.90 -6.83 29.30
C SER A 499 -14.25 -6.12 29.10
N PRO A 500 -14.96 -5.70 30.14
CA PRO A 500 -16.15 -4.87 30.00
C PRO A 500 -15.91 -3.62 29.17
N GLU A 501 -14.77 -2.94 29.38
CA GLU A 501 -14.39 -1.74 28.64
C GLU A 501 -14.09 -2.05 27.16
N SER A 502 -13.45 -3.20 26.88
CA SER A 502 -13.22 -3.67 25.51
C SER A 502 -14.53 -3.94 24.77
N LYS A 503 -15.55 -4.46 25.47
CA LYS A 503 -16.89 -4.67 24.89
C LYS A 503 -17.57 -3.34 24.53
N ILE A 504 -17.45 -2.32 25.37
CA ILE A 504 -17.96 -0.96 25.08
C ILE A 504 -17.25 -0.38 23.83
N LEU A 505 -15.94 -0.56 23.70
CA LEU A 505 -15.21 -0.15 22.50
C LEU A 505 -15.65 -0.94 21.26
N PHE A 506 -15.94 -2.22 21.40
CA PHE A 506 -16.44 -3.03 20.30
C PHE A 506 -17.85 -2.60 19.85
N GLU A 507 -18.74 -2.23 20.78
CA GLU A 507 -20.04 -1.63 20.48
C GLU A 507 -19.86 -0.27 19.76
N TRP A 508 -18.89 0.53 20.20
CA TRP A 508 -18.53 1.78 19.51
C TRP A 508 -18.12 1.50 18.06
N PHE A 509 -17.27 0.49 17.79
CA PHE A 509 -16.91 0.06 16.45
C PHE A 509 -18.14 -0.31 15.59
N LEU A 510 -19.03 -1.15 16.12
CA LEU A 510 -20.23 -1.58 15.41
C LEU A 510 -21.14 -0.40 15.02
N ARG A 511 -21.22 0.62 15.87
CA ARG A 511 -21.98 1.84 15.60
C ARG A 511 -21.33 2.70 14.51
N TRP A 512 -20.02 2.88 14.53
CA TRP A 512 -19.33 3.88 13.72
C TRP A 512 -18.63 3.32 12.48
N LYS A 513 -18.69 2.02 12.22
CA LYS A 513 -17.96 1.35 11.14
C LYS A 513 -18.26 1.85 9.71
N ASP A 514 -19.41 2.45 9.49
CA ASP A 514 -19.81 2.99 8.20
C ASP A 514 -19.60 4.51 8.09
N SER A 515 -18.71 5.07 8.89
CA SER A 515 -18.28 6.46 8.82
C SER A 515 -17.35 6.71 7.62
N TYR A 516 -17.29 7.97 7.19
CA TYR A 516 -16.47 8.40 6.07
C TYR A 516 -15.66 9.65 6.44
N ILE A 517 -14.33 9.60 6.33
CA ILE A 517 -13.44 10.73 6.57
C ILE A 517 -13.55 11.73 5.40
N LYS A 518 -13.85 12.99 5.71
CA LYS A 518 -13.85 14.12 4.77
C LYS A 518 -12.47 14.76 4.64
N SER A 519 -11.82 15.02 5.76
CA SER A 519 -10.47 15.61 5.77
C SER A 519 -9.66 15.17 6.97
N VAL A 520 -8.34 15.16 6.81
CA VAL A 520 -7.36 14.94 7.89
C VAL A 520 -6.33 16.07 7.86
N ARG A 521 -6.25 16.83 8.95
CA ARG A 521 -5.31 17.94 9.10
C ARG A 521 -4.25 17.60 10.12
N THR A 522 -2.99 17.74 9.75
CA THR A 522 -1.87 17.65 10.69
C THR A 522 -1.75 18.97 11.44
N ILE A 523 -2.14 19.00 12.72
CA ILE A 523 -1.99 20.18 13.59
C ILE A 523 -0.51 20.34 14.00
N GLU A 524 0.05 19.25 14.49
CA GLU A 524 1.47 19.09 14.81
C GLU A 524 1.90 17.67 14.40
N LYS A 525 3.18 17.40 14.41
CA LYS A 525 3.66 16.05 14.12
C LYS A 525 2.98 15.02 15.03
N ASP A 526 2.38 14.00 14.43
CA ASP A 526 1.67 12.91 15.11
C ASP A 526 0.48 13.39 15.98
N PHE A 527 -0.10 14.57 15.63
CA PHE A 527 -1.32 15.10 16.21
C PHE A 527 -2.24 15.63 15.11
N TYR A 528 -3.46 15.09 15.02
CA TYR A 528 -4.36 15.25 13.89
C TYR A 528 -5.74 15.74 14.30
N HIS A 529 -6.36 16.56 13.44
CA HIS A 529 -7.79 16.85 13.41
C HIS A 529 -8.41 16.10 12.24
N ILE A 530 -9.51 15.40 12.47
CA ILE A 530 -10.21 14.57 11.50
C ILE A 530 -11.65 15.04 11.43
N GLU A 531 -12.09 15.45 10.26
CA GLU A 531 -13.50 15.72 9.96
C GLU A 531 -14.08 14.47 9.27
N PHE A 532 -15.17 13.94 9.76
CA PHE A 532 -15.80 12.76 9.19
C PHE A 532 -17.33 12.85 9.22
N GLU A 533 -17.97 12.02 8.42
CA GLU A 533 -19.41 11.93 8.33
C GLU A 533 -19.88 10.53 8.77
N HIS A 534 -20.98 10.51 9.52
CA HIS A 534 -21.69 9.31 9.89
C HIS A 534 -23.19 9.58 9.83
N GLU A 535 -23.97 8.71 9.14
CA GLU A 535 -25.43 8.89 8.94
C GLU A 535 -25.83 10.31 8.48
N GLN A 536 -25.06 10.88 7.52
CA GLN A 536 -25.25 12.23 6.97
C GLN A 536 -25.02 13.38 7.97
N GLN A 537 -24.47 13.10 9.14
CA GLN A 537 -24.08 14.11 10.13
C GLN A 537 -22.55 14.25 10.15
N SER A 538 -22.08 15.49 10.30
CA SER A 538 -20.64 15.78 10.40
C SER A 538 -20.18 15.76 11.85
N PHE A 539 -19.01 15.17 12.07
CA PHE A 539 -18.35 15.00 13.36
C PHE A 539 -16.88 15.40 13.27
N ASP A 540 -16.32 15.75 14.41
CA ASP A 540 -14.91 16.02 14.57
C ASP A 540 -14.25 14.95 15.45
N ALA A 541 -13.01 14.58 15.11
CA ALA A 541 -12.17 13.80 15.98
C ALA A 541 -10.76 14.41 16.07
N TYR A 542 -10.14 14.25 17.23
CA TYR A 542 -8.74 14.61 17.45
C TYR A 542 -7.96 13.37 17.84
N ALA A 543 -6.87 13.10 17.15
CA ALA A 543 -6.01 11.94 17.42
C ALA A 543 -4.61 12.38 17.84
N ASN A 544 -4.23 12.09 19.07
CA ASN A 544 -2.90 12.31 19.60
C ASN A 544 -2.10 11.01 19.62
N LEU A 545 -1.20 10.82 18.68
CA LEU A 545 -0.35 9.63 18.60
C LEU A 545 0.97 9.77 19.40
N THR A 546 1.14 10.89 20.13
CA THR A 546 2.36 11.19 20.91
C THR A 546 2.25 10.72 22.36
N SER A 547 3.38 10.63 23.04
CA SER A 547 3.47 10.36 24.49
C SER A 547 3.25 11.58 25.37
N GLN A 548 2.79 12.71 24.82
CA GLN A 548 2.60 13.97 25.52
C GLN A 548 1.15 14.45 25.42
N TYR A 549 0.70 15.18 26.43
CA TYR A 549 -0.57 15.92 26.34
C TYR A 549 -0.50 16.96 25.25
N LYS A 550 -1.58 17.11 24.46
CA LYS A 550 -1.74 18.15 23.46
C LYS A 550 -2.88 19.09 23.83
N LYS A 551 -2.78 20.37 23.40
CA LYS A 551 -3.86 21.33 23.54
C LYS A 551 -4.89 21.13 22.43
N LEU A 552 -6.16 21.10 22.82
CA LEU A 552 -7.29 21.19 21.89
C LEU A 552 -7.77 22.64 21.75
N PRO A 553 -8.53 22.97 20.68
CA PRO A 553 -9.31 24.19 20.66
C PRO A 553 -10.18 24.30 21.92
N LYS A 554 -10.44 25.53 22.40
CA LYS A 554 -11.23 25.81 23.64
C LYS A 554 -10.58 25.36 24.95
N TYR A 555 -9.24 25.34 25.03
CA TYR A 555 -8.44 25.13 26.26
C TYR A 555 -8.53 23.74 26.92
N SER A 556 -9.21 22.78 26.33
CA SER A 556 -9.15 21.37 26.77
C SER A 556 -7.81 20.72 26.36
N LYS A 557 -7.52 19.58 26.97
CA LYS A 557 -6.31 18.80 26.64
C LYS A 557 -6.73 17.37 26.24
N ILE A 558 -6.01 16.81 25.29
CA ILE A 558 -6.09 15.41 24.90
C ILE A 558 -4.88 14.66 25.47
N ALA A 559 -5.15 13.50 26.05
CA ALA A 559 -4.12 12.68 26.69
C ALA A 559 -3.18 12.03 25.64
N PRO A 560 -2.03 11.51 26.10
CA PRO A 560 -1.16 10.67 25.26
C PRO A 560 -1.92 9.50 24.67
N TYR A 561 -1.70 9.23 23.39
CA TYR A 561 -2.27 8.11 22.64
C TYR A 561 -3.81 8.06 22.61
N GLU A 562 -4.47 9.19 22.76
CA GLU A 562 -5.92 9.30 22.81
C GLU A 562 -6.51 9.77 21.49
N THR A 563 -7.69 9.22 21.16
CA THR A 563 -8.57 9.72 20.10
C THR A 563 -9.93 10.05 20.69
N ILE A 564 -10.32 11.33 20.60
CA ILE A 564 -11.61 11.86 21.07
C ILE A 564 -12.47 12.14 19.84
N VAL A 565 -13.75 11.79 19.93
CA VAL A 565 -14.80 12.07 18.91
C VAL A 565 -15.82 13.01 19.54
N TYR A 566 -16.21 14.07 18.81
CA TYR A 566 -17.20 15.10 19.20
C TYR A 566 -18.40 15.09 18.29
#